data_795f87dbfcdbdfb5ce5d7527b7ae4c17
#
_entry.id   795f87dbfcdbdfb5ce5d7527b7ae4c17
#
_cell.length_a   1.000
_cell.length_b   1.000
_cell.length_c   1.000
_cell.angle_alpha   90.00
_cell.angle_beta   90.00
_cell.angle_gamma   90.00
#
_symmetry.space_group_name_H-M   'P 1'
#
loop_
_entity.id
_entity.type
_entity.pdbx_description
1 polymer ?
#
loop_
_entity_poly.entity_id
_entity_poly.type
_entity_poly.pdbx_seq_one_letter_code
_entity_poly.pdbx_strand_id
1 'polypeptide(L)'
;MKDNTKDSGEELINIDEKGNPIEKENQEKKPKSNSFTKIIIAIILCLIISVAIYFFFKCKHKKKTVFDETTLKNLKLKNRVFFGPISHTAEKIETIVKNDVALVITEGAVVGDYTFSKLQPEGPFRIDSDEYIPEIKKLAEIAHKYNAYIILDLVHQGLISVEQPVYSPSGGKGLINTEIDSKPMTKEDILRIEDYFVQGAIRAKKAGYDGVEIHGAQLTLVSLFSSKKFNKRTDDYGGSDENRARFIVEIVKKIREAVGDDMIISAKIDAPDKDNEITESGFITTGKLLQEAGLDLMEVSGPNPIRQGEDPFFYNDTKKIAEILKIPVICIGGIKKYEQADYILKNSNIEYIAMSRELLKQPDIVKKWYLNK
;
A
#
# COMPACT_ATOMS: atom_id res chain seq x y z
N MET A 1 -86.35 32.17 -52.76
CA MET A 1 -87.30 31.06 -53.05
C MET A 1 -86.61 29.81 -52.60
N LYS A 2 -87.16 29.22 -51.53
CA LYS A 2 -87.48 27.81 -51.35
C LYS A 2 -86.33 26.84 -51.33
N ASP A 3 -86.21 25.88 -50.48
CA ASP A 3 -87.20 25.30 -49.54
C ASP A 3 -86.40 24.42 -48.49
N ASN A 4 -86.99 24.38 -47.33
CA ASN A 4 -86.65 23.46 -46.24
C ASN A 4 -87.06 22.02 -46.61
N THR A 5 -86.29 21.04 -46.24
CA THR A 5 -86.83 19.80 -45.67
C THR A 5 -85.86 19.28 -44.58
N LYS A 6 -86.40 19.18 -43.37
CA LYS A 6 -85.89 18.42 -42.23
C LYS A 6 -85.92 16.94 -42.55
N ASP A 7 -84.87 16.26 -42.32
CA ASP A 7 -84.95 14.81 -42.20
C ASP A 7 -84.65 14.46 -40.74
N SER A 8 -85.65 13.89 -40.08
CA SER A 8 -85.64 13.42 -38.72
C SER A 8 -85.06 12.00 -38.70
N GLY A 9 -83.72 11.91 -38.44
CA GLY A 9 -83.12 10.60 -38.19
C GLY A 9 -83.50 10.08 -36.82
N GLU A 10 -84.36 9.11 -36.73
CA GLU A 10 -84.64 8.33 -35.54
C GLU A 10 -83.36 7.54 -35.15
N GLU A 11 -82.76 7.79 -33.99
CA GLU A 11 -81.67 7.04 -33.40
C GLU A 11 -82.18 5.69 -32.89
N LEU A 12 -81.89 4.61 -33.58
CA LEU A 12 -82.14 3.25 -33.13
C LEU A 12 -81.44 2.94 -31.84
N ILE A 13 -82.16 2.91 -30.74
CA ILE A 13 -81.69 2.47 -29.43
C ILE A 13 -81.53 0.93 -29.47
N ASN A 14 -80.32 0.39 -29.42
CA ASN A 14 -80.08 -1.06 -29.23
C ASN A 14 -80.50 -1.45 -27.82
N ILE A 15 -81.47 -2.37 -27.70
CA ILE A 15 -81.96 -2.97 -26.45
C ILE A 15 -81.52 -4.43 -26.35
N ASP A 16 -81.32 -4.94 -25.15
CA ASP A 16 -81.00 -6.32 -24.88
C ASP A 16 -82.29 -7.23 -25.02
N GLU A 17 -82.13 -8.52 -24.94
CA GLU A 17 -83.18 -9.52 -25.08
C GLU A 17 -84.31 -9.39 -23.99
N LYS A 18 -84.18 -8.47 -23.04
CA LYS A 18 -85.13 -8.18 -21.95
C LYS A 18 -85.64 -6.76 -22.04
N GLY A 19 -85.38 -6.03 -23.13
CA GLY A 19 -85.98 -4.69 -23.41
C GLY A 19 -85.27 -3.54 -22.74
N ASN A 20 -84.01 -3.69 -22.21
CA ASN A 20 -83.25 -2.61 -21.58
C ASN A 20 -82.23 -1.98 -22.56
N PRO A 21 -82.05 -0.63 -22.49
CA PRO A 21 -81.02 0.03 -23.32
C PRO A 21 -79.60 -0.46 -22.99
N ILE A 22 -78.87 -0.84 -24.02
CA ILE A 22 -77.48 -1.16 -23.86
C ILE A 22 -76.66 0.14 -23.83
N GLU A 23 -76.15 0.53 -22.67
CA GLU A 23 -75.20 1.62 -22.54
C GLU A 23 -73.87 1.27 -23.29
N LYS A 24 -73.51 2.14 -24.22
CA LYS A 24 -72.18 2.01 -24.88
C LYS A 24 -71.11 2.37 -23.87
N GLU A 25 -70.35 1.34 -23.41
CA GLU A 25 -69.13 1.51 -22.59
C GLU A 25 -68.18 2.38 -23.38
N ASN A 26 -67.85 3.57 -22.87
CA ASN A 26 -66.81 4.45 -23.41
C ASN A 26 -65.43 3.81 -23.14
N GLN A 27 -64.94 3.06 -24.11
CA GLN A 27 -63.54 2.64 -24.08
C GLN A 27 -62.67 3.89 -24.22
N GLU A 28 -62.15 4.41 -23.08
CA GLU A 28 -61.08 5.36 -23.07
C GLU A 28 -59.89 4.77 -23.83
N LYS A 29 -59.59 5.30 -25.01
CA LYS A 29 -58.37 5.01 -25.75
C LYS A 29 -57.16 5.48 -24.92
N LYS A 30 -56.52 4.54 -24.20
CA LYS A 30 -55.18 4.79 -23.61
C LYS A 30 -54.29 5.42 -24.70
N PRO A 31 -53.63 6.54 -24.44
CA PRO A 31 -52.77 7.18 -25.44
C PRO A 31 -51.69 6.19 -25.86
N LYS A 32 -51.58 5.90 -27.15
CA LYS A 32 -50.48 5.09 -27.72
C LYS A 32 -49.18 5.79 -27.35
N SER A 33 -48.41 5.25 -26.38
CA SER A 33 -47.11 5.74 -26.02
C SER A 33 -46.26 5.79 -27.28
N ASN A 34 -45.93 7.00 -27.72
CA ASN A 34 -45.21 7.25 -28.95
C ASN A 34 -43.85 6.56 -28.87
N SER A 35 -43.62 5.53 -29.65
CA SER A 35 -42.34 4.76 -29.72
C SER A 35 -41.15 5.69 -29.90
N PHE A 36 -41.37 6.79 -30.60
CA PHE A 36 -40.36 7.83 -30.84
C PHE A 36 -39.95 8.57 -29.56
N THR A 37 -40.90 8.86 -28.66
CA THR A 37 -40.62 9.49 -27.36
C THR A 37 -39.80 8.57 -26.45
N LYS A 38 -40.06 7.27 -26.47
CA LYS A 38 -39.26 6.28 -25.70
C LYS A 38 -37.85 6.16 -26.21
N ILE A 39 -37.64 6.23 -27.52
CA ILE A 39 -36.32 6.21 -28.16
C ILE A 39 -35.54 7.48 -27.78
N ILE A 40 -36.15 8.66 -27.81
CA ILE A 40 -35.48 9.91 -27.40
C ILE A 40 -35.09 9.86 -25.92
N ILE A 41 -35.96 9.38 -25.03
CA ILE A 41 -35.64 9.24 -23.60
C ILE A 41 -34.48 8.26 -23.38
N ALA A 42 -34.45 7.14 -24.12
CA ALA A 42 -33.34 6.18 -24.03
C ALA A 42 -32.01 6.79 -24.51
N ILE A 43 -32.00 7.57 -25.58
CA ILE A 43 -30.80 8.28 -26.07
C ILE A 43 -30.31 9.30 -25.06
N ILE A 44 -31.19 10.08 -24.45
CA ILE A 44 -30.87 11.08 -23.41
C ILE A 44 -30.25 10.37 -22.18
N LEU A 45 -30.85 9.26 -21.73
CA LEU A 45 -30.32 8.45 -20.63
C LEU A 45 -28.92 7.89 -20.95
N CYS A 46 -28.70 7.37 -22.14
CA CYS A 46 -27.39 6.90 -22.58
C CYS A 46 -26.35 8.04 -22.59
N LEU A 47 -26.73 9.23 -23.05
CA LEU A 47 -25.85 10.41 -23.03
C LEU A 47 -25.52 10.85 -21.60
N ILE A 48 -26.49 10.89 -20.70
CA ILE A 48 -26.29 11.23 -19.28
C ILE A 48 -25.36 10.20 -18.63
N ILE A 49 -25.57 8.90 -18.87
CA ILE A 49 -24.70 7.84 -18.37
C ILE A 49 -23.29 7.97 -18.94
N SER A 50 -23.14 8.23 -20.23
CA SER A 50 -21.84 8.43 -20.87
C SER A 50 -21.08 9.63 -20.33
N VAL A 51 -21.79 10.75 -20.09
CA VAL A 51 -21.25 11.95 -19.47
C VAL A 51 -20.87 11.67 -18.00
N ALA A 52 -21.71 10.97 -17.25
CA ALA A 52 -21.41 10.57 -15.88
C ALA A 52 -20.17 9.64 -15.80
N ILE A 53 -20.09 8.68 -16.71
CA ILE A 53 -18.93 7.80 -16.86
C ILE A 53 -17.67 8.62 -17.23
N TYR A 54 -17.77 9.54 -18.19
CA TYR A 54 -16.66 10.43 -18.55
C TYR A 54 -16.18 11.29 -17.37
N PHE A 55 -17.11 11.92 -16.62
CA PHE A 55 -16.76 12.67 -15.41
C PHE A 55 -16.24 11.79 -14.29
N PHE A 56 -16.77 10.58 -14.11
CA PHE A 56 -16.26 9.61 -13.16
C PHE A 56 -14.82 9.21 -13.49
N PHE A 57 -14.49 8.92 -14.76
CA PHE A 57 -13.13 8.64 -15.18
C PHE A 57 -12.22 9.88 -15.11
N LYS A 58 -12.72 11.07 -15.43
CA LYS A 58 -11.99 12.34 -15.35
C LYS A 58 -11.71 12.75 -13.89
N CYS A 59 -12.66 12.56 -12.96
CA CYS A 59 -12.44 12.77 -11.52
C CYS A 59 -11.49 11.73 -10.91
N LYS A 60 -11.50 10.49 -11.41
CA LYS A 60 -10.60 9.42 -10.93
C LYS A 60 -9.13 9.67 -11.29
N HIS A 61 -8.85 10.61 -12.20
CA HIS A 61 -7.50 10.93 -12.69
C HIS A 61 -7.11 12.39 -12.48
N LYS A 62 -7.37 12.95 -11.28
CA LYS A 62 -6.57 14.12 -10.89
C LYS A 62 -5.13 13.63 -10.82
N LYS A 63 -4.30 14.03 -11.79
CA LYS A 63 -2.90 13.60 -11.85
C LYS A 63 -2.22 14.05 -10.56
N LYS A 64 -1.79 13.10 -9.75
CA LYS A 64 -1.06 13.34 -8.52
C LYS A 64 0.27 13.99 -8.85
N THR A 65 0.68 14.96 -8.04
CA THR A 65 2.00 15.59 -8.14
C THR A 65 2.80 15.34 -6.86
N VAL A 66 4.12 15.52 -6.94
CA VAL A 66 5.04 15.36 -5.81
C VAL A 66 4.61 16.19 -4.59
N PHE A 67 4.08 17.41 -4.82
CA PHE A 67 3.77 18.39 -3.78
C PHE A 67 2.29 18.47 -3.39
N ASP A 68 1.45 17.59 -3.90
CA ASP A 68 0.07 17.52 -3.44
C ASP A 68 0.04 17.04 -1.99
N GLU A 69 -0.64 17.78 -1.14
CA GLU A 69 -1.01 17.29 0.19
C GLU A 69 -1.87 16.03 0.05
N THR A 70 -1.71 15.12 0.98
CA THR A 70 -2.42 13.85 0.97
C THR A 70 -2.66 13.35 2.39
N THR A 71 -3.43 12.26 2.51
CA THR A 71 -3.71 11.64 3.80
C THR A 71 -3.30 10.17 3.75
N LEU A 72 -2.50 9.76 4.73
CA LEU A 72 -2.21 8.34 5.00
C LEU A 72 -2.92 7.97 6.30
N LYS A 73 -4.04 7.26 6.21
CA LYS A 73 -4.93 6.95 7.34
C LYS A 73 -5.37 8.24 8.08
N ASN A 74 -4.84 8.51 9.25
CA ASN A 74 -5.12 9.70 10.06
C ASN A 74 -4.04 10.80 9.91
N LEU A 75 -2.95 10.55 9.19
CA LEU A 75 -1.83 11.46 9.04
C LEU A 75 -2.02 12.38 7.83
N LYS A 76 -1.95 13.70 8.05
CA LYS A 76 -1.99 14.70 6.97
C LYS A 76 -0.57 15.00 6.50
N LEU A 77 -0.23 14.51 5.33
CA LEU A 77 1.09 14.64 4.73
C LEU A 77 1.18 15.89 3.85
N LYS A 78 2.22 16.71 4.07
CA LYS A 78 2.45 17.96 3.32
C LYS A 78 2.88 17.75 1.86
N ASN A 79 3.31 16.55 1.49
CA ASN A 79 3.67 16.13 0.13
C ASN A 79 3.77 14.59 0.07
N ARG A 80 4.22 14.05 -1.06
CA ARG A 80 4.31 12.60 -1.34
C ARG A 80 5.74 12.04 -1.29
N VAL A 81 6.67 12.76 -0.66
CA VAL A 81 8.09 12.37 -0.60
C VAL A 81 8.46 11.89 0.78
N PHE A 82 9.00 10.67 0.83
CA PHE A 82 9.47 10.01 2.05
C PHE A 82 10.99 9.87 2.03
N PHE A 83 11.59 9.91 3.21
CA PHE A 83 12.96 9.45 3.40
C PHE A 83 12.92 7.96 3.71
N GLY A 84 13.55 7.15 2.85
CA GLY A 84 13.57 5.69 2.98
C GLY A 84 14.63 5.19 3.98
N PRO A 85 14.53 3.92 4.42
CA PRO A 85 15.28 3.38 5.54
C PRO A 85 16.79 3.23 5.24
N ILE A 86 17.61 4.14 5.74
CA ILE A 86 19.07 4.14 5.57
C ILE A 86 19.82 4.85 6.70
N SER A 87 19.14 5.49 7.64
CA SER A 87 19.77 6.17 8.77
C SER A 87 18.85 6.27 9.97
N HIS A 88 19.47 6.30 11.13
CA HIS A 88 18.83 6.49 12.43
C HIS A 88 19.48 7.63 13.25
N THR A 89 20.46 8.35 12.70
CA THR A 89 21.12 9.42 13.45
C THR A 89 20.27 10.69 13.50
N ALA A 90 20.17 11.30 14.67
CA ALA A 90 19.40 12.52 14.92
C ALA A 90 19.81 13.66 13.96
N GLU A 91 21.11 13.85 13.75
CA GLU A 91 21.65 14.89 12.87
C GLU A 91 21.19 14.72 11.42
N LYS A 92 21.28 13.50 10.85
CA LYS A 92 20.85 13.22 9.48
C LYS A 92 19.35 13.37 9.33
N ILE A 93 18.55 12.84 10.27
CA ILE A 93 17.10 12.98 10.25
C ILE A 93 16.69 14.44 10.33
N GLU A 94 17.24 15.24 11.27
CA GLU A 94 16.93 16.65 11.38
C GLU A 94 17.30 17.42 10.10
N THR A 95 18.47 17.10 9.53
CA THR A 95 18.92 17.74 8.29
C THR A 95 17.96 17.48 7.12
N ILE A 96 17.34 16.32 7.06
CA ILE A 96 16.40 15.92 6.00
C ILE A 96 15.01 16.51 6.26
N VAL A 97 14.46 16.36 7.46
CA VAL A 97 13.06 16.77 7.72
C VAL A 97 12.84 18.27 7.69
N LYS A 98 13.87 19.08 8.02
CA LYS A 98 13.83 20.56 7.86
C LYS A 98 13.78 21.02 6.41
N ASN A 99 13.97 20.13 5.44
CA ASN A 99 13.96 20.40 4.01
C ASN A 99 12.74 19.73 3.29
N ASP A 100 11.59 19.73 3.98
CA ASP A 100 10.26 19.45 3.42
C ASP A 100 9.95 17.98 3.08
N VAL A 101 10.70 17.02 3.61
CA VAL A 101 10.28 15.60 3.56
C VAL A 101 9.05 15.39 4.45
N ALA A 102 8.03 14.69 3.96
CA ALA A 102 6.76 14.52 4.68
C ALA A 102 6.79 13.41 5.72
N LEU A 103 7.56 12.35 5.47
CA LEU A 103 7.66 11.18 6.35
C LEU A 103 9.06 10.57 6.27
N VAL A 104 9.54 10.11 7.40
CA VAL A 104 10.80 9.36 7.56
C VAL A 104 10.49 7.91 7.89
N ILE A 105 11.10 6.98 7.18
CA ILE A 105 11.24 5.59 7.61
C ILE A 105 12.69 5.43 8.08
N THR A 106 12.90 5.06 9.34
CA THR A 106 14.26 4.94 9.89
C THR A 106 15.00 3.74 9.30
N GLU A 107 16.30 3.68 9.48
CA GLU A 107 17.04 2.43 9.32
C GLU A 107 16.45 1.33 10.21
N GLY A 108 16.62 0.07 9.81
CA GLY A 108 16.04 -1.06 10.52
C GLY A 108 16.54 -1.19 11.96
N ALA A 109 15.63 -0.99 12.90
CA ALA A 109 15.85 -1.25 14.31
C ALA A 109 15.72 -2.74 14.58
N VAL A 110 16.77 -3.34 15.14
CA VAL A 110 16.81 -4.79 15.36
C VAL A 110 15.87 -5.18 16.50
N VAL A 111 15.02 -6.19 16.24
CA VAL A 111 14.17 -6.84 17.22
C VAL A 111 14.77 -8.17 17.67
N GLY A 112 14.84 -8.46 18.96
CA GLY A 112 15.19 -9.77 19.51
C GLY A 112 16.68 -10.03 19.80
N ASP A 113 16.99 -11.32 20.04
CA ASP A 113 18.25 -11.83 20.55
C ASP A 113 19.39 -11.73 19.53
N TYR A 114 20.06 -10.61 19.48
CA TYR A 114 21.22 -10.47 18.60
C TYR A 114 22.48 -10.09 19.33
N THR A 115 23.54 -10.75 18.88
CA THR A 115 24.89 -10.23 19.00
C THR A 115 25.14 -9.34 17.76
N PHE A 116 25.46 -8.07 17.98
CA PHE A 116 25.43 -7.07 16.93
C PHE A 116 26.68 -7.06 16.06
N SER A 117 26.44 -6.81 14.78
CA SER A 117 27.48 -6.54 13.82
C SER A 117 28.33 -5.32 14.23
N LYS A 118 29.62 -5.53 14.41
CA LYS A 118 30.62 -4.46 14.50
C LYS A 118 30.78 -3.66 13.19
N LEU A 119 29.99 -4.00 12.14
CA LEU A 119 30.06 -3.39 10.82
C LEU A 119 29.30 -2.05 10.71
N GLN A 120 28.50 -1.68 11.71
CA GLN A 120 27.81 -0.37 11.72
C GLN A 120 28.67 0.66 12.44
N PRO A 121 29.20 1.69 11.74
CA PRO A 121 30.06 2.72 12.34
C PRO A 121 29.39 3.50 13.48
N GLU A 122 28.07 3.58 13.46
CA GLU A 122 27.23 4.35 14.40
C GLU A 122 26.67 3.47 15.52
N GLY A 123 27.06 2.19 15.55
CA GLY A 123 26.50 1.18 16.44
C GLY A 123 25.18 0.57 15.93
N PRO A 124 24.71 -0.50 16.57
CA PRO A 124 23.47 -1.15 16.18
C PRO A 124 22.26 -0.31 16.60
N PHE A 125 21.36 -0.05 15.67
CA PHE A 125 20.07 0.55 15.98
C PHE A 125 19.14 -0.54 16.55
N ARG A 126 18.65 -0.37 17.78
CA ARG A 126 17.98 -1.43 18.57
C ARG A 126 16.64 -0.99 19.09
N ILE A 127 15.73 -1.98 19.25
CA ILE A 127 14.42 -1.83 19.90
C ILE A 127 14.02 -3.08 20.70
N ASP A 128 14.95 -3.96 20.98
CA ASP A 128 14.73 -5.21 21.68
C ASP A 128 14.56 -5.05 23.21
N SER A 129 14.86 -3.88 23.76
CA SER A 129 14.67 -3.55 25.19
C SER A 129 14.02 -2.17 25.38
N ASP A 130 13.30 -1.98 26.48
CA ASP A 130 12.70 -0.68 26.85
C ASP A 130 13.76 0.40 27.12
N GLU A 131 15.03 0.03 27.37
CA GLU A 131 16.14 0.97 27.56
C GLU A 131 16.43 1.83 26.32
N TYR A 132 16.06 1.37 25.11
CA TYR A 132 16.25 2.11 23.86
C TYR A 132 15.13 3.12 23.56
N ILE A 133 14.00 3.07 24.30
CA ILE A 133 12.87 4.00 24.10
C ILE A 133 13.32 5.47 24.18
N PRO A 134 14.14 5.92 25.17
CA PRO A 134 14.55 7.33 25.23
C PRO A 134 15.37 7.80 24.04
N GLU A 135 16.16 6.92 23.43
CA GLU A 135 16.96 7.24 22.24
C GLU A 135 16.09 7.42 21.01
N ILE A 136 15.23 6.42 20.70
CA ILE A 136 14.37 6.49 19.54
C ILE A 136 13.32 7.60 19.65
N LYS A 137 12.85 7.92 20.88
CA LYS A 137 11.92 9.02 21.12
C LYS A 137 12.46 10.36 20.61
N LYS A 138 13.75 10.63 20.77
CA LYS A 138 14.39 11.86 20.27
C LYS A 138 14.21 12.01 18.75
N LEU A 139 14.23 10.90 18.00
CA LEU A 139 14.05 10.92 16.56
C LEU A 139 12.59 11.30 16.19
N ALA A 140 11.62 10.81 16.94
CA ALA A 140 10.22 11.17 16.75
C ALA A 140 9.98 12.67 17.06
N GLU A 141 10.53 13.16 18.16
CA GLU A 141 10.45 14.58 18.54
C GLU A 141 11.08 15.49 17.46
N ILE A 142 12.21 15.08 16.88
CA ILE A 142 12.85 15.81 15.77
C ILE A 142 11.95 15.83 14.54
N ALA A 143 11.39 14.71 14.11
CA ALA A 143 10.52 14.64 12.93
C ALA A 143 9.28 15.54 13.12
N HIS A 144 8.60 15.43 14.26
CA HIS A 144 7.40 16.19 14.58
C HIS A 144 7.66 17.70 14.68
N LYS A 145 8.84 18.13 15.21
CA LYS A 145 9.26 19.54 15.24
C LYS A 145 9.22 20.22 13.87
N TYR A 146 9.45 19.47 12.79
CA TYR A 146 9.46 19.94 11.42
C TYR A 146 8.22 19.53 10.60
N ASN A 147 7.12 19.15 11.27
CA ASN A 147 5.89 18.68 10.63
C ASN A 147 6.15 17.52 9.66
N ALA A 148 7.03 16.61 10.03
CA ALA A 148 7.22 15.33 9.37
C ALA A 148 6.77 14.21 10.29
N TYR A 149 6.26 13.13 9.72
CA TYR A 149 5.93 11.90 10.47
C TYR A 149 7.12 10.93 10.44
N ILE A 150 7.09 9.93 11.33
CA ILE A 150 8.18 8.98 11.45
C ILE A 150 7.66 7.56 11.67
N ILE A 151 8.20 6.62 10.92
CA ILE A 151 7.96 5.18 11.00
C ILE A 151 9.25 4.48 11.41
N LEU A 152 9.18 3.57 12.39
CA LEU A 152 10.30 2.75 12.81
C LEU A 152 10.34 1.47 11.97
N ASP A 153 11.39 1.26 11.19
CA ASP A 153 11.62 0.01 10.47
C ASP A 153 12.11 -1.06 11.46
N LEU A 154 11.40 -2.18 11.55
CA LEU A 154 11.68 -3.31 12.45
C LEU A 154 12.32 -4.45 11.65
N VAL A 155 13.50 -4.88 12.06
CA VAL A 155 14.27 -5.88 11.32
C VAL A 155 14.75 -7.02 12.18
N HIS A 156 14.68 -8.24 11.63
CA HIS A 156 15.45 -9.40 12.07
C HIS A 156 16.37 -9.82 10.95
N GLN A 157 17.70 -9.79 11.18
CA GLN A 157 18.72 -9.92 10.13
C GLN A 157 18.69 -11.28 9.40
N GLY A 158 18.36 -12.38 10.09
CA GLY A 158 18.39 -13.70 9.44
C GLY A 158 19.78 -14.07 8.94
N LEU A 159 19.89 -14.57 7.69
CA LEU A 159 21.17 -15.01 7.09
C LEU A 159 22.16 -13.88 6.81
N ILE A 160 21.77 -12.62 6.87
CA ILE A 160 22.70 -11.49 6.75
C ILE A 160 23.34 -11.11 8.09
N SER A 161 22.98 -11.78 9.19
CA SER A 161 23.66 -11.62 10.48
C SER A 161 25.10 -12.08 10.39
N VAL A 162 25.99 -11.37 11.07
CA VAL A 162 27.43 -11.70 11.13
C VAL A 162 27.80 -12.42 12.41
N GLU A 163 26.87 -12.55 13.36
CA GLU A 163 27.07 -13.17 14.68
C GLU A 163 25.92 -14.13 15.02
N GLN A 164 26.16 -15.05 15.95
CA GLN A 164 25.19 -16.04 16.42
C GLN A 164 24.19 -15.44 17.45
N PRO A 165 22.97 -15.94 17.53
CA PRO A 165 22.38 -17.02 16.72
C PRO A 165 21.88 -16.52 15.37
N VAL A 166 22.08 -17.31 14.31
CA VAL A 166 21.57 -17.04 12.97
C VAL A 166 20.39 -17.98 12.68
N TYR A 167 19.25 -17.41 12.30
CA TYR A 167 18.04 -18.13 11.96
C TYR A 167 17.71 -18.02 10.48
N SER A 168 17.13 -19.07 9.92
CA SER A 168 16.54 -19.05 8.60
C SER A 168 15.35 -20.03 8.54
N PRO A 169 14.48 -19.93 7.54
CA PRO A 169 13.34 -20.86 7.43
C PRO A 169 13.75 -22.33 7.43
N SER A 170 14.91 -22.68 6.81
CA SER A 170 15.31 -24.07 6.55
C SER A 170 16.77 -24.39 6.86
N GLY A 171 17.47 -23.54 7.59
CA GLY A 171 18.91 -23.68 7.82
C GLY A 171 19.75 -23.20 6.62
N GLY A 172 21.04 -23.48 6.68
CA GLY A 172 22.02 -23.12 5.65
C GLY A 172 23.12 -22.19 6.13
N LYS A 173 24.00 -21.79 5.24
CA LYS A 173 25.13 -20.89 5.53
C LYS A 173 24.67 -19.43 5.61
N GLY A 174 25.32 -18.65 6.46
CA GLY A 174 25.19 -17.19 6.46
C GLY A 174 25.58 -16.59 5.11
N LEU A 175 24.92 -15.51 4.72
CA LEU A 175 25.16 -14.86 3.42
C LEU A 175 26.34 -13.88 3.47
N ILE A 176 26.63 -13.29 4.63
CA ILE A 176 27.77 -12.39 4.83
C ILE A 176 28.93 -13.15 5.48
N ASN A 177 28.64 -13.88 6.56
CA ASN A 177 29.62 -14.73 7.21
C ASN A 177 29.30 -16.21 6.92
N THR A 178 29.94 -16.78 5.91
CA THR A 178 29.72 -18.15 5.44
C THR A 178 30.27 -19.23 6.38
N GLU A 179 31.03 -18.86 7.39
CA GLU A 179 31.47 -19.75 8.45
C GLU A 179 30.38 -20.09 9.45
N ILE A 180 29.30 -19.27 9.50
CA ILE A 180 28.21 -19.46 10.41
C ILE A 180 27.13 -20.33 9.76
N ASP A 181 26.72 -21.38 10.46
CA ASP A 181 25.55 -22.17 10.12
C ASP A 181 24.30 -21.60 10.79
N SER A 182 23.26 -21.35 10.00
CA SER A 182 21.97 -20.95 10.54
C SER A 182 21.17 -22.15 11.01
N LYS A 183 20.38 -21.95 12.07
CA LYS A 183 19.41 -22.94 12.54
C LYS A 183 18.16 -22.87 11.70
N PRO A 184 17.59 -24.03 11.24
CA PRO A 184 16.23 -24.05 10.72
C PRO A 184 15.28 -23.73 11.87
N MET A 185 14.37 -22.76 11.64
CA MET A 185 13.42 -22.33 12.67
C MET A 185 12.42 -23.42 13.00
N THR A 186 12.23 -23.68 14.30
CA THR A 186 11.08 -24.43 14.81
C THR A 186 9.83 -23.54 14.80
N LYS A 187 8.67 -24.12 15.08
CA LYS A 187 7.43 -23.33 15.23
C LYS A 187 7.52 -22.39 16.45
N GLU A 188 8.15 -22.84 17.51
CA GLU A 188 8.41 -22.07 18.72
C GLU A 188 9.32 -20.87 18.45
N ASP A 189 10.36 -21.05 17.59
CA ASP A 189 11.21 -19.94 17.15
C ASP A 189 10.43 -18.90 16.35
N ILE A 190 9.55 -19.35 15.44
CA ILE A 190 8.68 -18.48 14.66
C ILE A 190 7.81 -17.62 15.59
N LEU A 191 7.08 -18.24 16.51
CA LEU A 191 6.19 -17.54 17.44
C LEU A 191 6.94 -16.56 18.35
N ARG A 192 8.15 -16.95 18.81
CA ARG A 192 9.02 -16.07 19.60
C ARG A 192 9.48 -14.85 18.83
N ILE A 193 9.89 -15.03 17.58
CA ILE A 193 10.37 -13.91 16.76
C ILE A 193 9.21 -13.00 16.34
N GLU A 194 8.03 -13.54 16.07
CA GLU A 194 6.83 -12.71 15.89
C GLU A 194 6.56 -11.82 17.10
N ASP A 195 6.71 -12.36 18.33
CA ASP A 195 6.55 -11.55 19.54
C ASP A 195 7.62 -10.44 19.65
N TYR A 196 8.85 -10.67 19.20
CA TYR A 196 9.88 -9.62 19.13
C TYR A 196 9.46 -8.44 18.26
N PHE A 197 8.84 -8.69 17.10
CA PHE A 197 8.28 -7.62 16.27
C PHE A 197 7.13 -6.89 16.97
N VAL A 198 6.27 -7.61 17.67
CA VAL A 198 5.17 -7.02 18.45
C VAL A 198 5.71 -6.13 19.57
N GLN A 199 6.70 -6.59 20.35
CA GLN A 199 7.32 -5.80 21.40
C GLN A 199 8.04 -4.57 20.84
N GLY A 200 8.71 -4.70 19.69
CA GLY A 200 9.30 -3.57 18.95
C GLY A 200 8.26 -2.51 18.59
N ALA A 201 7.10 -2.92 18.07
CA ALA A 201 6.00 -2.02 17.72
C ALA A 201 5.38 -1.33 18.94
N ILE A 202 5.21 -2.04 20.07
CA ILE A 202 4.75 -1.47 21.34
C ILE A 202 5.73 -0.39 21.83
N ARG A 203 7.05 -0.65 21.76
CA ARG A 203 8.09 0.32 22.14
C ARG A 203 8.10 1.54 21.23
N ALA A 204 7.95 1.34 19.90
CA ALA A 204 7.81 2.44 18.95
C ALA A 204 6.60 3.33 19.29
N LYS A 205 5.46 2.75 19.63
CA LYS A 205 4.28 3.49 20.07
C LYS A 205 4.53 4.28 21.35
N LYS A 206 5.19 3.67 22.36
CA LYS A 206 5.60 4.36 23.60
C LYS A 206 6.57 5.52 23.33
N ALA A 207 7.41 5.40 22.31
CA ALA A 207 8.35 6.44 21.91
C ALA A 207 7.71 7.58 21.09
N GLY A 208 6.41 7.45 20.72
CA GLY A 208 5.68 8.47 19.97
C GLY A 208 5.88 8.39 18.45
N TYR A 209 6.25 7.23 17.91
CA TYR A 209 6.27 7.00 16.45
C TYR A 209 4.85 6.92 15.89
N ASP A 210 4.68 7.39 14.66
CA ASP A 210 3.41 7.38 13.94
C ASP A 210 3.11 6.01 13.32
N GLY A 211 4.14 5.17 13.18
CA GLY A 211 4.00 3.83 12.61
C GLY A 211 5.22 2.96 12.81
N VAL A 212 5.07 1.70 12.37
CA VAL A 212 6.18 0.74 12.21
C VAL A 212 6.17 0.16 10.81
N GLU A 213 7.34 -0.21 10.32
CA GLU A 213 7.52 -0.99 9.08
C GLU A 213 8.12 -2.35 9.42
N ILE A 214 7.59 -3.42 8.84
CA ILE A 214 8.18 -4.75 8.92
C ILE A 214 9.16 -4.90 7.75
N HIS A 215 10.45 -5.09 8.05
CA HIS A 215 11.49 -5.27 7.04
C HIS A 215 11.44 -6.67 6.44
N GLY A 216 10.62 -6.87 5.42
CA GLY A 216 10.45 -8.12 4.69
C GLY A 216 11.17 -8.14 3.34
N ALA A 217 12.31 -7.46 3.22
CA ALA A 217 13.09 -7.36 1.99
C ALA A 217 14.60 -7.57 2.24
N GLN A 218 15.39 -7.62 1.15
CA GLN A 218 16.86 -7.58 1.19
C GLN A 218 17.49 -8.76 1.93
N LEU A 219 16.90 -9.95 1.82
CA LEU A 219 17.39 -11.20 2.42
C LEU A 219 17.45 -11.17 3.95
N THR A 220 16.69 -10.27 4.61
CA THR A 220 16.41 -10.34 6.05
C THR A 220 15.54 -11.56 6.36
N LEU A 221 15.40 -11.93 7.63
CA LEU A 221 14.69 -13.15 8.00
C LEU A 221 13.29 -13.25 7.37
N VAL A 222 12.51 -12.19 7.44
CA VAL A 222 11.15 -12.16 6.87
C VAL A 222 11.16 -12.36 5.36
N SER A 223 12.10 -11.72 4.64
CA SER A 223 12.33 -11.90 3.20
C SER A 223 12.64 -13.34 2.83
N LEU A 224 13.46 -14.03 3.64
CA LEU A 224 13.83 -15.43 3.39
C LEU A 224 12.64 -16.39 3.35
N PHE A 225 11.58 -16.09 4.10
CA PHE A 225 10.35 -16.91 4.05
C PHE A 225 9.66 -16.83 2.69
N SER A 226 9.69 -15.71 2.00
CA SER A 226 9.09 -15.52 0.67
C SER A 226 9.84 -16.24 -0.44
N SER A 227 11.13 -16.54 -0.23
CA SER A 227 12.02 -17.12 -1.22
C SER A 227 11.91 -18.65 -1.27
N LYS A 228 11.66 -19.21 -2.45
CA LYS A 228 11.72 -20.67 -2.68
C LYS A 228 13.14 -21.23 -2.55
N LYS A 229 14.16 -20.39 -2.74
CA LYS A 229 15.58 -20.76 -2.59
C LYS A 229 15.95 -21.04 -1.13
N PHE A 230 15.48 -20.19 -0.21
CA PHE A 230 15.84 -20.28 1.21
C PHE A 230 14.78 -20.98 2.06
N ASN A 231 13.52 -20.96 1.62
CA ASN A 231 12.41 -21.61 2.31
C ASN A 231 12.07 -22.95 1.64
N LYS A 232 12.63 -24.03 2.14
CA LYS A 232 12.36 -25.41 1.72
C LYS A 232 11.40 -26.14 2.67
N ARG A 233 10.67 -25.40 3.53
CA ARG A 233 9.71 -25.96 4.48
C ARG A 233 8.54 -26.62 3.76
N THR A 234 8.00 -27.66 4.39
CA THR A 234 6.83 -28.42 3.93
C THR A 234 5.65 -28.34 4.90
N ASP A 235 5.79 -27.52 5.95
CA ASP A 235 4.74 -27.21 6.92
C ASP A 235 3.94 -25.96 6.52
N ASP A 236 3.16 -25.41 7.47
CA ASP A 236 2.30 -24.23 7.27
C ASP A 236 3.05 -22.95 6.88
N TYR A 237 4.38 -22.93 6.94
CA TYR A 237 5.22 -21.77 6.61
C TYR A 237 6.02 -21.94 5.31
N GLY A 238 5.72 -22.97 4.50
CA GLY A 238 6.39 -23.25 3.23
C GLY A 238 5.52 -24.01 2.23
N GLY A 239 6.10 -24.36 1.08
CA GLY A 239 5.40 -25.10 0.02
C GLY A 239 4.57 -24.22 -0.91
N SER A 240 3.49 -23.58 -0.46
CA SER A 240 2.67 -22.67 -1.27
C SER A 240 3.06 -21.20 -1.11
N ASP A 241 2.55 -20.32 -1.96
CA ASP A 241 2.80 -18.87 -1.85
C ASP A 241 2.13 -18.29 -0.60
N GLU A 242 0.94 -18.78 -0.24
CA GLU A 242 0.21 -18.40 0.98
C GLU A 242 0.99 -18.80 2.24
N ASN A 243 1.52 -20.01 2.27
CA ASN A 243 2.31 -20.49 3.40
C ASN A 243 3.63 -19.72 3.54
N ARG A 244 4.29 -19.38 2.44
CA ARG A 244 5.49 -18.53 2.48
C ARG A 244 5.21 -17.10 2.95
N ALA A 245 4.01 -16.58 2.71
CA ALA A 245 3.59 -15.27 3.21
C ALA A 245 3.15 -15.29 4.68
N ARG A 246 2.83 -16.47 5.25
CA ARG A 246 2.22 -16.62 6.57
C ARG A 246 2.97 -15.89 7.67
N PHE A 247 4.28 -16.02 7.72
CA PHE A 247 5.10 -15.40 8.77
C PHE A 247 4.93 -13.88 8.85
N ILE A 248 5.07 -13.17 7.73
CA ILE A 248 4.88 -11.71 7.72
C ILE A 248 3.42 -11.30 7.97
N VAL A 249 2.47 -12.10 7.51
CA VAL A 249 1.02 -11.86 7.71
C VAL A 249 0.65 -11.99 9.19
N GLU A 250 1.18 -12.99 9.88
CA GLU A 250 0.94 -13.19 11.33
C GLU A 250 1.59 -12.07 12.14
N ILE A 251 2.80 -11.61 11.78
CA ILE A 251 3.43 -10.43 12.39
C ILE A 251 2.52 -9.21 12.26
N VAL A 252 2.00 -8.90 11.06
CA VAL A 252 1.12 -7.74 10.84
C VAL A 252 -0.13 -7.83 11.71
N LYS A 253 -0.80 -8.99 11.74
CA LYS A 253 -2.00 -9.20 12.56
C LYS A 253 -1.74 -8.98 14.05
N LYS A 254 -0.68 -9.59 14.58
CA LYS A 254 -0.30 -9.48 16.00
C LYS A 254 0.10 -8.05 16.38
N ILE A 255 0.83 -7.34 15.50
CA ILE A 255 1.14 -5.93 15.73
C ILE A 255 -0.16 -5.11 15.74
N ARG A 256 -1.09 -5.31 14.79
CA ARG A 256 -2.37 -4.60 14.76
C ARG A 256 -3.17 -4.81 16.04
N GLU A 257 -3.25 -6.05 16.53
CA GLU A 257 -3.90 -6.37 17.80
C GLU A 257 -3.26 -5.64 19.00
N ALA A 258 -1.93 -5.52 19.00
CA ALA A 258 -1.19 -4.92 20.12
C ALA A 258 -1.19 -3.38 20.11
N VAL A 259 -1.09 -2.75 18.94
CA VAL A 259 -0.96 -1.29 18.84
C VAL A 259 -2.27 -0.58 18.50
N GLY A 260 -3.31 -1.30 18.07
CA GLY A 260 -4.61 -0.74 17.69
C GLY A 260 -4.60 -0.05 16.32
N ASP A 261 -5.66 0.71 16.03
CA ASP A 261 -5.89 1.30 14.70
C ASP A 261 -5.22 2.66 14.49
N ASP A 262 -4.76 3.32 15.53
CA ASP A 262 -4.20 4.68 15.42
C ASP A 262 -2.80 4.69 14.79
N MET A 263 -2.07 3.58 14.88
CA MET A 263 -0.70 3.45 14.40
C MET A 263 -0.66 2.91 12.97
N ILE A 264 0.18 3.49 12.11
CA ILE A 264 0.45 2.98 10.76
C ILE A 264 1.25 1.68 10.86
N ILE A 265 0.82 0.65 10.13
CA ILE A 265 1.61 -0.56 9.90
C ILE A 265 1.98 -0.61 8.43
N SER A 266 3.28 -0.50 8.17
CA SER A 266 3.89 -0.65 6.85
C SER A 266 4.61 -1.99 6.75
N ALA A 267 4.79 -2.48 5.52
CA ALA A 267 5.68 -3.58 5.24
C ALA A 267 6.49 -3.29 3.98
N LYS A 268 7.79 -3.51 4.08
CA LYS A 268 8.72 -3.49 2.97
C LYS A 268 8.90 -4.91 2.48
N ILE A 269 8.62 -5.18 1.20
CA ILE A 269 8.74 -6.52 0.63
C ILE A 269 9.60 -6.52 -0.64
N ASP A 270 10.19 -7.68 -0.93
CA ASP A 270 10.95 -7.89 -2.15
C ASP A 270 10.05 -7.99 -3.38
N ALA A 271 10.40 -7.24 -4.41
CA ALA A 271 9.91 -7.46 -5.77
C ALA A 271 10.34 -8.85 -6.30
N PRO A 272 9.68 -9.37 -7.34
CA PRO A 272 10.07 -10.63 -7.96
C PRO A 272 11.56 -10.67 -8.34
N ASP A 273 12.24 -11.76 -7.99
CA ASP A 273 13.67 -11.93 -8.21
C ASP A 273 13.99 -13.38 -8.54
N LYS A 274 14.63 -13.60 -9.70
CA LYS A 274 14.93 -14.96 -10.19
C LYS A 274 16.05 -15.63 -9.41
N ASP A 275 17.07 -14.88 -9.02
CA ASP A 275 18.27 -15.42 -8.36
C ASP A 275 17.95 -15.91 -6.94
N ASN A 276 16.96 -15.32 -6.32
CA ASN A 276 16.46 -15.68 -5.00
C ASN A 276 15.13 -16.44 -5.04
N GLU A 277 14.65 -16.82 -6.23
CA GLU A 277 13.42 -17.56 -6.45
C GLU A 277 12.19 -16.93 -5.76
N ILE A 278 12.11 -15.59 -5.81
CA ILE A 278 10.93 -14.84 -5.39
C ILE A 278 10.04 -14.67 -6.62
N THR A 279 8.89 -15.34 -6.61
CA THR A 279 8.00 -15.39 -7.78
C THR A 279 7.05 -14.20 -7.81
N GLU A 280 6.59 -13.82 -9.02
CA GLU A 280 5.54 -12.81 -9.18
C GLU A 280 4.24 -13.20 -8.48
N SER A 281 3.85 -14.50 -8.57
CA SER A 281 2.66 -14.99 -7.85
C SER A 281 2.80 -14.85 -6.34
N GLY A 282 3.96 -15.21 -5.78
CA GLY A 282 4.25 -15.05 -4.35
C GLY A 282 4.23 -13.59 -3.90
N PHE A 283 4.80 -12.69 -4.68
CA PHE A 283 4.78 -11.24 -4.44
C PHE A 283 3.33 -10.69 -4.39
N ILE A 284 2.51 -11.03 -5.40
CA ILE A 284 1.11 -10.59 -5.46
C ILE A 284 0.28 -11.21 -4.34
N THR A 285 0.45 -12.50 -4.05
CA THR A 285 -0.25 -13.21 -2.97
C THR A 285 0.10 -12.58 -1.63
N THR A 286 1.39 -12.34 -1.35
CA THR A 286 1.84 -11.67 -0.13
C THR A 286 1.19 -10.31 0.03
N GLY A 287 1.20 -9.46 -1.01
CA GLY A 287 0.58 -8.13 -0.96
C GLY A 287 -0.91 -8.17 -0.62
N LYS A 288 -1.67 -9.08 -1.24
CA LYS A 288 -3.11 -9.25 -0.96
C LYS A 288 -3.36 -9.70 0.48
N LEU A 289 -2.63 -10.70 0.95
CA LEU A 289 -2.78 -11.23 2.32
C LEU A 289 -2.38 -10.20 3.38
N LEU A 290 -1.36 -9.38 3.11
CA LEU A 290 -0.97 -8.28 4.00
C LEU A 290 -2.07 -7.20 4.08
N GLN A 291 -2.67 -6.82 2.95
CA GLN A 291 -3.82 -5.91 2.94
C GLN A 291 -4.99 -6.47 3.74
N GLU A 292 -5.32 -7.76 3.59
CA GLU A 292 -6.37 -8.45 4.36
C GLU A 292 -6.04 -8.55 5.86
N ALA A 293 -4.76 -8.61 6.20
CA ALA A 293 -4.27 -8.60 7.58
C ALA A 293 -4.31 -7.23 8.25
N GLY A 294 -4.67 -6.16 7.52
CA GLY A 294 -4.76 -4.80 8.06
C GLY A 294 -3.49 -3.96 7.89
N LEU A 295 -2.67 -4.27 6.86
CA LEU A 295 -1.57 -3.40 6.46
C LEU A 295 -2.10 -2.06 5.94
N ASP A 296 -1.48 -0.94 6.33
CA ASP A 296 -1.88 0.42 5.91
C ASP A 296 -1.05 0.94 4.73
N LEU A 297 0.19 0.48 4.57
CA LEU A 297 1.16 0.99 3.61
C LEU A 297 2.11 -0.13 3.16
N MET A 298 2.51 -0.16 1.90
CA MET A 298 3.47 -1.14 1.39
C MET A 298 4.63 -0.44 0.68
N GLU A 299 5.87 -0.80 1.01
CA GLU A 299 7.06 -0.41 0.28
C GLU A 299 7.58 -1.58 -0.56
N VAL A 300 7.91 -1.34 -1.84
CA VAL A 300 8.47 -2.36 -2.74
C VAL A 300 9.96 -2.12 -2.93
N SER A 301 10.76 -3.11 -2.56
CA SER A 301 12.22 -3.12 -2.70
C SER A 301 12.69 -4.42 -3.37
N GLY A 302 13.92 -4.87 -3.16
CA GLY A 302 14.39 -6.14 -3.69
C GLY A 302 15.67 -6.61 -3.03
N PRO A 303 16.03 -7.90 -3.21
CA PRO A 303 17.21 -8.52 -2.61
C PRO A 303 18.51 -7.83 -2.97
N ASN A 304 18.57 -7.25 -4.17
CA ASN A 304 19.67 -6.40 -4.59
C ASN A 304 19.23 -4.93 -4.64
N PRO A 305 19.50 -4.13 -3.60
CA PRO A 305 19.12 -2.73 -3.54
C PRO A 305 19.90 -1.83 -4.53
N ILE A 306 20.89 -2.39 -5.24
CA ILE A 306 21.69 -1.70 -6.24
C ILE A 306 21.53 -2.44 -7.56
N ARG A 307 20.33 -2.41 -8.14
CA ARG A 307 20.16 -2.83 -9.53
C ARG A 307 20.92 -1.86 -10.43
N GLN A 308 21.81 -2.39 -11.27
CA GLN A 308 22.51 -1.60 -12.26
C GLN A 308 21.62 -1.48 -13.51
N GLY A 309 21.43 -0.28 -14.04
CA GLY A 309 20.96 -0.04 -15.39
C GLY A 309 19.58 0.58 -15.55
N GLU A 310 18.64 0.39 -14.66
CA GLU A 310 17.29 0.98 -14.77
C GLU A 310 16.95 1.82 -13.55
N ASP A 311 16.86 3.12 -13.71
CA ASP A 311 16.30 4.05 -12.73
C ASP A 311 14.87 4.44 -13.16
N PRO A 312 13.87 4.37 -12.31
CA PRO A 312 13.80 3.85 -10.94
C PRO A 312 13.68 2.30 -10.89
N PHE A 313 14.44 1.66 -10.02
CA PHE A 313 14.70 0.21 -10.04
C PHE A 313 13.48 -0.69 -9.92
N PHE A 314 12.51 -0.31 -9.10
CA PHE A 314 11.34 -1.13 -8.77
C PHE A 314 10.02 -0.56 -9.31
N TYR A 315 10.08 0.41 -10.23
CA TYR A 315 8.87 1.11 -10.71
C TYR A 315 7.84 0.15 -11.31
N ASN A 316 8.26 -0.77 -12.17
CA ASN A 316 7.33 -1.66 -12.88
C ASN A 316 6.63 -2.62 -11.90
N ASP A 317 7.37 -3.21 -10.94
CA ASP A 317 6.81 -4.11 -9.94
C ASP A 317 5.91 -3.35 -8.97
N THR A 318 6.34 -2.15 -8.53
CA THR A 318 5.53 -1.26 -7.69
C THR A 318 4.24 -0.83 -8.37
N LYS A 319 4.30 -0.45 -9.66
CA LYS A 319 3.14 -0.08 -10.45
C LYS A 319 2.15 -1.24 -10.54
N LYS A 320 2.63 -2.44 -10.85
CA LYS A 320 1.80 -3.64 -10.95
C LYS A 320 1.04 -3.92 -9.65
N ILE A 321 1.73 -3.91 -8.51
CA ILE A 321 1.08 -4.20 -7.22
C ILE A 321 0.14 -3.06 -6.79
N ALA A 322 0.47 -1.80 -7.09
CA ALA A 322 -0.38 -0.65 -6.81
C ALA A 322 -1.69 -0.64 -7.64
N GLU A 323 -1.75 -1.34 -8.78
CA GLU A 323 -2.97 -1.54 -9.56
C GLU A 323 -3.88 -2.61 -8.94
N ILE A 324 -3.33 -3.50 -8.12
CA ILE A 324 -4.02 -4.64 -7.51
C ILE A 324 -4.53 -4.31 -6.10
N LEU A 325 -3.71 -3.62 -5.31
CA LEU A 325 -4.02 -3.30 -3.91
C LEU A 325 -4.88 -2.04 -3.80
N LYS A 326 -5.63 -1.96 -2.69
CA LYS A 326 -6.42 -0.78 -2.30
C LYS A 326 -5.67 0.13 -1.32
N ILE A 327 -4.65 -0.42 -0.64
CA ILE A 327 -3.77 0.35 0.24
C ILE A 327 -2.73 1.13 -0.59
N PRO A 328 -2.24 2.28 -0.11
CA PRO A 328 -1.19 3.03 -0.76
C PRO A 328 0.13 2.24 -0.84
N VAL A 329 0.88 2.47 -1.92
CA VAL A 329 2.17 1.83 -2.17
C VAL A 329 3.24 2.89 -2.37
N ILE A 330 4.44 2.63 -1.83
CA ILE A 330 5.65 3.44 -1.97
C ILE A 330 6.54 2.85 -3.07
N CYS A 331 6.99 3.69 -4.00
CA CYS A 331 8.08 3.35 -4.92
C CYS A 331 9.39 3.89 -4.38
N ILE A 332 10.37 3.03 -4.19
CA ILE A 332 11.73 3.37 -3.78
C ILE A 332 12.77 2.88 -4.80
N GLY A 333 13.96 3.46 -4.76
CA GLY A 333 15.14 3.00 -5.52
C GLY A 333 15.37 3.74 -6.83
N GLY A 334 16.51 4.44 -6.91
CA GLY A 334 16.97 5.12 -8.11
C GLY A 334 16.27 6.42 -8.47
N ILE A 335 15.37 6.94 -7.64
CA ILE A 335 14.73 8.24 -7.86
C ILE A 335 15.69 9.35 -7.47
N LYS A 336 16.05 10.23 -8.43
CA LYS A 336 17.07 11.28 -8.26
C LYS A 336 16.58 12.65 -8.73
N LYS A 337 15.56 12.70 -9.61
CA LYS A 337 15.09 13.92 -10.27
C LYS A 337 13.60 14.11 -10.05
N TYR A 338 13.17 15.38 -10.04
CA TYR A 338 11.77 15.73 -9.95
C TYR A 338 10.92 15.06 -11.03
N GLU A 339 11.41 15.05 -12.28
CA GLU A 339 10.69 14.50 -13.43
C GLU A 339 10.43 13.01 -13.29
N GLN A 340 11.37 12.25 -12.68
CA GLN A 340 11.16 10.83 -12.39
C GLN A 340 10.06 10.63 -11.33
N ALA A 341 10.13 11.39 -10.23
CA ALA A 341 9.15 11.34 -9.16
C ALA A 341 7.74 11.71 -9.66
N ASP A 342 7.64 12.81 -10.40
CA ASP A 342 6.38 13.32 -10.96
C ASP A 342 5.81 12.36 -12.02
N TYR A 343 6.66 11.76 -12.85
CA TYR A 343 6.26 10.74 -13.82
C TYR A 343 5.66 9.50 -13.14
N ILE A 344 6.31 8.98 -12.08
CA ILE A 344 5.82 7.84 -11.30
C ILE A 344 4.41 8.11 -10.78
N LEU A 345 4.22 9.23 -10.11
CA LEU A 345 2.95 9.60 -9.48
C LEU A 345 1.84 9.87 -10.51
N LYS A 346 2.17 10.51 -11.64
CA LYS A 346 1.20 10.85 -12.69
C LYS A 346 0.76 9.67 -13.55
N ASN A 347 1.59 8.63 -13.65
CA ASN A 347 1.38 7.53 -14.61
C ASN A 347 1.15 6.16 -13.95
N SER A 348 0.83 6.16 -12.64
CA SER A 348 0.53 4.94 -11.90
C SER A 348 -0.41 5.19 -10.72
N ASN A 349 -0.85 4.11 -10.07
CA ASN A 349 -1.59 4.16 -8.81
C ASN A 349 -0.66 4.26 -7.58
N ILE A 350 0.66 4.40 -7.77
CA ILE A 350 1.62 4.63 -6.69
C ILE A 350 1.27 5.93 -5.98
N GLU A 351 1.21 5.92 -4.65
CA GLU A 351 0.83 7.07 -3.85
C GLU A 351 2.01 7.89 -3.34
N TYR A 352 3.14 7.23 -3.07
CA TYR A 352 4.31 7.86 -2.48
C TYR A 352 5.59 7.43 -3.18
N ILE A 353 6.59 8.29 -3.13
CA ILE A 353 7.96 7.97 -3.53
C ILE A 353 8.88 8.07 -2.32
N ALA A 354 9.88 7.20 -2.25
CA ALA A 354 10.91 7.29 -1.23
C ALA A 354 12.31 7.42 -1.84
N MET A 355 13.12 8.25 -1.22
CA MET A 355 14.53 8.41 -1.56
C MET A 355 15.38 8.18 -0.31
N SER A 356 16.48 7.43 -0.44
CA SER A 356 17.41 7.16 0.66
C SER A 356 18.75 7.85 0.41
N ARG A 357 19.64 7.20 -0.35
CA ARG A 357 20.99 7.68 -0.64
C ARG A 357 21.03 9.07 -1.27
N GLU A 358 20.04 9.42 -2.08
CA GLU A 358 20.00 10.73 -2.74
C GLU A 358 19.73 11.85 -1.72
N LEU A 359 18.82 11.63 -0.76
CA LEU A 359 18.57 12.58 0.33
C LEU A 359 19.75 12.71 1.31
N LEU A 360 20.53 11.64 1.51
CA LEU A 360 21.78 11.75 2.29
C LEU A 360 22.84 12.60 1.58
N LYS A 361 22.93 12.51 0.23
CA LYS A 361 23.85 13.33 -0.56
C LYS A 361 23.41 14.77 -0.71
N GLN A 362 22.10 14.98 -0.87
CA GLN A 362 21.48 16.28 -1.11
C GLN A 362 20.20 16.41 -0.27
N PRO A 363 20.34 16.73 1.04
CA PRO A 363 19.21 16.80 1.96
C PRO A 363 18.12 17.79 1.59
N ASP A 364 18.47 18.84 0.85
CA ASP A 364 17.58 19.92 0.40
C ASP A 364 16.95 19.71 -0.98
N ILE A 365 17.09 18.52 -1.57
CA ILE A 365 16.62 18.22 -2.92
C ILE A 365 15.10 18.45 -3.06
N VAL A 366 14.28 18.06 -2.07
CA VAL A 366 12.83 18.24 -2.10
C VAL A 366 12.48 19.73 -2.10
N LYS A 367 13.11 20.50 -1.23
CA LYS A 367 12.95 21.96 -1.17
C LYS A 367 13.39 22.65 -2.47
N LYS A 368 14.49 22.21 -3.08
CA LYS A 368 14.94 22.70 -4.39
C LYS A 368 13.94 22.38 -5.49
N TRP A 369 13.36 21.19 -5.52
CA TRP A 369 12.31 20.84 -6.47
C TRP A 369 11.09 21.76 -6.34
N TYR A 370 10.72 22.10 -5.10
CA TYR A 370 9.61 23.04 -4.85
C TYR A 370 9.90 24.45 -5.37
N LEU A 371 11.12 24.95 -5.16
CA LEU A 371 11.51 26.32 -5.54
C LEU A 371 11.73 26.48 -7.06
N ASN A 372 12.05 25.39 -7.77
CA ASN A 372 12.33 25.40 -9.21
C ASN A 372 11.12 25.01 -10.08
N LYS A 373 9.93 24.85 -9.48
CA LYS A 373 8.67 24.55 -10.14
C LYS A 373 7.92 25.86 -10.51
#